data_625cfe3950dcbf957463c4448f273fae
#
_entry.id   625cfe3950dcbf957463c4448f273fae
#
_cell.length_a   1.000
_cell.length_b   1.000
_cell.length_c   1.000
_cell.angle_alpha   90.00
_cell.angle_beta   90.00
_cell.angle_gamma   90.00
#
_symmetry.space_group_name_H-M   'P 1'
#
loop_
_entity.id
_entity.type
_entity.pdbx_description
1 polymer ?
#
loop_
_entity_poly.entity_id
_entity_poly.type
_entity_poly.pdbx_seq_one_letter_code
_entity_poly.pdbx_strand_id
1 'polypeptide(L)'
;MAFINFKDQWFQELRKVNWLVRECVEEKCRPFGITPEQGRVLNYLFLADGPINMTQMSRSLHVTKGNCSMFCRRLERAGHITMVKNEKDARFINVVLTEKGRSLVQGMMEQMGSHSEKDTMSEEDLETILKGLKCLEKYLQG
;
A
#
# COMPACT_ATOMS: atom_id res chain seq x y z
N MET A 1 5.06 -8.36 -25.12
CA MET A 1 4.06 -7.60 -24.36
C MET A 1 2.78 -8.40 -24.25
N ALA A 2 2.26 -8.54 -23.07
CA ALA A 2 1.03 -9.30 -22.87
C ALA A 2 -0.16 -8.62 -23.56
N PHE A 3 -1.01 -9.42 -24.20
CA PHE A 3 -2.23 -8.92 -24.80
C PHE A 3 -3.37 -8.97 -23.80
N ILE A 4 -4.07 -7.85 -23.62
CA ILE A 4 -5.23 -7.76 -22.75
C ILE A 4 -6.46 -7.50 -23.59
N ASN A 5 -7.39 -8.45 -23.55
CA ASN A 5 -8.70 -8.27 -24.16
C ASN A 5 -9.70 -7.89 -23.06
N PHE A 6 -10.32 -6.73 -23.20
CA PHE A 6 -11.29 -6.22 -22.22
C PHE A 6 -12.53 -7.09 -22.04
N LYS A 7 -12.77 -8.00 -22.99
CA LYS A 7 -13.88 -8.97 -22.93
C LYS A 7 -13.53 -10.24 -22.17
N ASP A 8 -12.25 -10.47 -21.86
CA ASP A 8 -11.82 -11.67 -21.15
C ASP A 8 -12.39 -11.70 -19.72
N GLN A 9 -12.94 -12.83 -19.35
CA GLN A 9 -13.57 -13.01 -18.04
C GLN A 9 -12.58 -12.75 -16.90
N TRP A 10 -11.35 -13.24 -17.02
CA TRP A 10 -10.33 -13.02 -15.99
C TRP A 10 -10.04 -11.55 -15.76
N PHE A 11 -10.01 -10.75 -16.83
CA PHE A 11 -9.77 -9.31 -16.74
C PHE A 11 -10.94 -8.58 -16.05
N GLN A 12 -12.17 -8.95 -16.38
CA GLN A 12 -13.35 -8.37 -15.73
C GLN A 12 -13.43 -8.75 -14.25
N GLU A 13 -13.15 -10.01 -13.92
CA GLU A 13 -13.12 -10.46 -12.52
C GLU A 13 -11.99 -9.78 -11.72
N LEU A 14 -10.81 -9.61 -12.31
CA LEU A 14 -9.72 -8.89 -11.69
C LEU A 14 -10.10 -7.44 -11.35
N ARG A 15 -10.76 -6.75 -12.28
CA ARG A 15 -11.23 -5.38 -12.06
C ARG A 15 -12.25 -5.31 -10.91
N LYS A 16 -13.19 -6.22 -10.90
CA LYS A 16 -14.19 -6.33 -9.84
C LYS A 16 -13.56 -6.60 -8.47
N VAL A 17 -12.65 -7.56 -8.41
CA VAL A 17 -11.92 -7.90 -7.17
C VAL A 17 -11.08 -6.71 -6.70
N ASN A 18 -10.39 -6.04 -7.61
CA ASN A 18 -9.61 -4.85 -7.27
C ASN A 18 -10.49 -3.73 -6.66
N TRP A 19 -11.66 -3.52 -7.21
CA TRP A 19 -12.63 -2.58 -6.65
C TRP A 19 -13.08 -2.99 -5.24
N LEU A 20 -13.42 -4.27 -5.03
CA LEU A 20 -13.82 -4.80 -3.73
C LEU A 20 -12.71 -4.67 -2.67
N VAL A 21 -11.47 -4.98 -3.04
CA VAL A 21 -10.31 -4.80 -2.16
C VAL A 21 -10.16 -3.34 -1.76
N ARG A 22 -10.29 -2.42 -2.73
CA ARG A 22 -10.20 -0.99 -2.46
C ARG A 22 -11.29 -0.54 -1.48
N GLU A 23 -12.53 -0.98 -1.66
CA GLU A 23 -13.61 -0.66 -0.74
C GLU A 23 -13.34 -1.15 0.68
N CYS A 24 -12.90 -2.40 0.82
CA CYS A 24 -12.56 -2.96 2.13
C CYS A 24 -11.44 -2.19 2.83
N VAL A 25 -10.41 -1.79 2.09
CA VAL A 25 -9.30 -1.01 2.65
C VAL A 25 -9.75 0.40 3.00
N GLU A 26 -10.58 1.01 2.16
CA GLU A 26 -11.12 2.36 2.41
C GLU A 26 -11.98 2.41 3.68
N GLU A 27 -12.83 1.42 3.90
CA GLU A 27 -13.60 1.31 5.14
C GLU A 27 -12.71 1.24 6.40
N LYS A 28 -11.59 0.54 6.31
CA LYS A 28 -10.62 0.44 7.42
C LYS A 28 -9.83 1.71 7.65
N CYS A 29 -9.54 2.46 6.60
CA CYS A 29 -8.81 3.72 6.67
C CYS A 29 -9.68 4.90 7.13
N ARG A 30 -10.98 4.86 6.86
CA ARG A 30 -11.92 5.96 7.14
C ARG A 30 -11.92 6.41 8.60
N PRO A 31 -11.97 5.51 9.62
CA PRO A 31 -11.93 5.94 11.02
C PRO A 31 -10.68 6.72 11.41
N PHE A 32 -9.59 6.55 10.67
CA PHE A 32 -8.31 7.22 10.91
C PHE A 32 -8.11 8.49 10.07
N GLY A 33 -9.09 8.82 9.22
CA GLY A 33 -9.05 10.02 8.38
C GLY A 33 -7.99 10.00 7.28
N ILE A 34 -7.60 8.82 6.82
CA ILE A 34 -6.60 8.62 5.76
C ILE A 34 -7.18 7.86 4.57
N THR A 35 -6.55 8.02 3.41
CA THR A 35 -6.86 7.24 2.21
C THR A 35 -6.09 5.92 2.20
N PRO A 36 -6.52 4.92 1.38
CA PRO A 36 -5.76 3.69 1.21
C PRO A 36 -4.30 3.91 0.79
N GLU A 37 -4.06 4.87 -0.10
CA GLU A 37 -2.71 5.23 -0.57
C GLU A 37 -1.84 5.77 0.56
N GLN A 38 -2.39 6.65 1.38
CA GLN A 38 -1.71 7.14 2.59
C GLN A 38 -1.42 6.01 3.57
N GLY A 39 -2.36 5.11 3.75
CA GLY A 39 -2.20 3.90 4.58
C GLY A 39 -1.04 3.02 4.11
N ARG A 40 -0.90 2.85 2.81
CA ARG A 40 0.22 2.08 2.21
C ARG A 40 1.57 2.73 2.50
N VAL A 41 1.67 4.05 2.36
CA VAL A 41 2.90 4.78 2.69
C VAL A 41 3.25 4.62 4.16
N LEU A 42 2.30 4.84 5.05
CA LEU A 42 2.49 4.72 6.49
C LEU A 42 2.93 3.31 6.90
N ASN A 43 2.27 2.29 6.36
CA ASN A 43 2.61 0.89 6.63
C ASN A 43 4.01 0.54 6.15
N TYR A 44 4.37 0.99 4.95
CA TYR A 44 5.71 0.79 4.40
C TYR A 44 6.80 1.38 5.32
N LEU A 45 6.60 2.62 5.77
CA LEU A 45 7.53 3.29 6.67
C LEU A 45 7.60 2.63 8.05
N PHE A 46 6.47 2.15 8.54
CA PHE A 46 6.40 1.44 9.81
C PHE A 46 7.20 0.13 9.78
N LEU A 47 7.06 -0.65 8.72
CA LEU A 47 7.77 -1.92 8.55
C LEU A 47 9.27 -1.72 8.29
N ALA A 48 9.64 -0.64 7.62
CA ALA A 48 11.04 -0.34 7.33
C ALA A 48 11.83 0.14 8.56
N ASP A 49 11.14 0.70 9.55
CA ASP A 49 11.69 1.18 10.83
C ASP A 49 12.92 2.09 10.68
N GLY A 50 12.81 3.09 9.79
CA GLY A 50 13.88 4.06 9.58
C GLY A 50 13.60 5.00 8.42
N PRO A 51 14.50 5.98 8.18
CA PRO A 51 14.36 6.89 7.06
C PRO A 51 14.40 6.13 5.73
N ILE A 52 13.47 6.44 4.84
CA ILE A 52 13.38 5.80 3.52
C ILE A 52 13.47 6.87 2.44
N ASN A 53 14.31 6.63 1.46
CA ASN A 53 14.38 7.43 0.26
C ASN A 53 13.04 7.38 -0.51
N MET A 54 12.50 8.56 -0.86
CA MET A 54 11.20 8.65 -1.53
C MET A 54 11.18 7.94 -2.89
N THR A 55 12.27 8.00 -3.64
CA THR A 55 12.39 7.30 -4.93
C THR A 55 12.32 5.78 -4.74
N GLN A 56 13.02 5.25 -3.75
CA GLN A 56 12.96 3.82 -3.40
C GLN A 56 11.55 3.42 -2.98
N MET A 57 10.92 4.22 -2.14
CA MET A 57 9.55 3.96 -1.67
C MET A 57 8.55 3.94 -2.82
N SER A 58 8.63 4.90 -3.74
CA SER A 58 7.73 4.95 -4.89
C SER A 58 7.84 3.70 -5.78
N ARG A 59 9.05 3.19 -5.98
CA ARG A 59 9.28 1.93 -6.71
C ARG A 59 8.69 0.73 -5.99
N SER A 60 8.93 0.61 -4.69
CA SER A 60 8.41 -0.50 -3.87
C SER A 60 6.88 -0.51 -3.78
N LEU A 61 6.26 0.67 -3.77
CA LEU A 61 4.81 0.81 -3.73
C LEU A 61 4.15 0.76 -5.12
N HIS A 62 4.95 0.68 -6.19
CA HIS A 62 4.46 0.69 -7.58
C HIS A 62 3.60 1.92 -7.90
N VAL A 63 4.03 3.08 -7.44
CA VAL A 63 3.40 4.38 -7.73
C VAL A 63 4.39 5.32 -8.39
N THR A 64 3.89 6.32 -9.10
CA THR A 64 4.75 7.35 -9.68
C THR A 64 5.39 8.20 -8.57
N LYS A 65 6.56 8.76 -8.85
CA LYS A 65 7.24 9.69 -7.95
C LYS A 65 6.35 10.88 -7.56
N GLY A 66 5.62 11.43 -8.53
CA GLY A 66 4.68 12.54 -8.31
C GLY A 66 3.54 12.18 -7.37
N ASN A 67 2.93 11.00 -7.55
CA ASN A 67 1.87 10.52 -6.67
C ASN A 67 2.41 10.23 -5.26
N CYS A 68 3.56 9.58 -5.16
CA CYS A 68 4.20 9.32 -3.87
C CYS A 68 4.50 10.63 -3.11
N SER A 69 5.05 11.62 -3.81
CA SER A 69 5.30 12.95 -3.25
C SER A 69 4.02 13.64 -2.76
N MET A 70 2.93 13.52 -3.52
CA MET A 70 1.63 14.09 -3.15
C MET A 70 1.08 13.42 -1.87
N PHE A 71 1.14 12.10 -1.77
CA PHE A 71 0.70 11.38 -0.58
C PHE A 71 1.55 11.77 0.64
N CYS A 72 2.86 11.86 0.47
CA CYS A 72 3.77 12.27 1.54
C CYS A 72 3.52 13.70 2.00
N ARG A 73 3.28 14.65 1.11
CA ARG A 73 2.96 16.03 1.50
C ARG A 73 1.68 16.14 2.34
N ARG A 74 0.66 15.35 1.98
CA ARG A 74 -0.58 15.30 2.79
C ARG A 74 -0.35 14.70 4.17
N LEU A 75 0.44 13.64 4.24
CA LEU A 75 0.79 13.01 5.51
C LEU A 75 1.68 13.91 6.38
N GLU A 76 2.58 14.68 5.78
CA GLU A 76 3.41 15.65 6.49
C GLU A 76 2.56 16.78 7.08
N ARG A 77 1.61 17.32 6.32
CA ARG A 77 0.67 18.34 6.82
C ARG A 77 -0.15 17.84 8.01
N ALA A 78 -0.52 16.58 8.00
CA ALA A 78 -1.24 15.95 9.09
C ALA A 78 -0.33 15.58 10.28
N GLY A 79 0.98 15.72 10.15
CA GLY A 79 1.95 15.44 11.21
C GLY A 79 2.35 13.97 11.36
N HIS A 80 2.02 13.11 10.38
CA HIS A 80 2.31 11.68 10.44
C HIS A 80 3.70 11.30 9.97
N ILE A 81 4.30 12.14 9.12
CA ILE A 81 5.66 11.97 8.62
C ILE A 81 6.40 13.31 8.60
N THR A 82 7.71 13.25 8.48
CA THR A 82 8.57 14.37 8.09
C THR A 82 9.35 14.01 6.83
N MET A 83 9.58 15.01 5.99
CA MET A 83 10.41 14.90 4.81
C MET A 83 11.66 15.75 4.99
N VAL A 84 12.82 15.11 4.83
CA VAL A 84 14.11 15.79 4.97
C VAL A 84 15.00 15.50 3.78
N LYS A 85 15.80 16.47 3.36
CA LYS A 85 16.79 16.25 2.31
C LYS A 85 17.84 15.26 2.81
N ASN A 86 18.26 14.34 1.91
CA ASN A 86 19.32 13.41 2.22
C ASN A 86 20.63 14.18 2.46
N GLU A 87 21.34 13.85 3.54
CA GLU A 87 22.59 14.53 3.93
C GLU A 87 23.70 14.34 2.88
N LYS A 88 23.73 13.18 2.23
CA LYS A 88 24.76 12.83 1.23
C LYS A 88 24.42 13.38 -0.16
N ASP A 89 23.15 13.51 -0.51
CA ASP A 89 22.69 13.99 -1.81
C ASP A 89 21.36 14.73 -1.68
N ALA A 90 21.41 16.07 -1.77
CA ALA A 90 20.24 16.94 -1.61
C ALA A 90 19.17 16.78 -2.70
N ARG A 91 19.46 16.04 -3.79
CA ARG A 91 18.46 15.70 -4.81
C ARG A 91 17.46 14.65 -4.34
N PHE A 92 17.79 13.90 -3.30
CA PHE A 92 16.95 12.88 -2.72
C PHE A 92 16.30 13.38 -1.43
N ILE A 93 15.07 12.95 -1.21
CA ILE A 93 14.30 13.24 -0.02
C ILE A 93 14.10 11.94 0.76
N ASN A 94 14.43 11.97 2.04
CA ASN A 94 14.11 10.90 2.97
C ASN A 94 12.80 11.18 3.68
N VAL A 95 12.03 10.15 3.88
CA VAL A 95 10.74 10.18 4.58
C VAL A 95 10.87 9.43 5.90
N VAL A 96 10.43 10.05 6.97
CA VAL A 96 10.54 9.52 8.33
C VAL A 96 9.17 9.53 8.99
N LEU A 97 8.81 8.41 9.60
CA LEU A 97 7.59 8.29 10.38
C LEU A 97 7.73 9.06 11.72
N THR A 98 6.74 9.89 12.06
CA THR A 98 6.68 10.56 13.37
C THR A 98 6.06 9.64 14.42
N GLU A 99 6.17 10.01 15.70
CA GLU A 99 5.45 9.32 16.78
C GLU A 99 3.94 9.27 16.54
N LYS A 100 3.37 10.36 16.06
CA LYS A 100 1.95 10.43 15.69
C LYS A 100 1.63 9.45 14.57
N GLY A 101 2.48 9.36 13.54
CA GLY A 101 2.33 8.41 12.45
C GLY A 101 2.46 6.95 12.92
N ARG A 102 3.42 6.68 13.79
CA ARG A 102 3.61 5.35 14.39
C ARG A 102 2.39 4.93 15.20
N SER A 103 1.87 5.80 16.04
CA SER A 103 0.65 5.55 16.84
C SER A 103 -0.55 5.27 15.95
N LEU A 104 -0.69 5.98 14.84
CA LEU A 104 -1.75 5.76 13.87
C LEU A 104 -1.69 4.35 13.27
N VAL A 105 -0.52 3.92 12.82
CA VAL A 105 -0.32 2.58 12.24
C VAL A 105 -0.59 1.50 13.28
N GLN A 106 -0.11 1.67 14.51
CA GLN A 106 -0.38 0.74 15.61
C GLN A 106 -1.87 0.61 15.89
N GLY A 107 -2.62 1.73 15.93
CA GLY A 107 -4.06 1.71 16.10
C GLY A 107 -4.78 0.99 14.96
N MET A 108 -4.33 1.16 13.72
CA MET A 108 -4.88 0.44 12.58
C MET A 108 -4.61 -1.07 12.68
N MET A 109 -3.42 -1.48 13.08
CA MET A 109 -3.05 -2.89 13.26
C MET A 109 -3.89 -3.55 14.36
N GLU A 110 -4.13 -2.87 15.47
CA GLU A 110 -4.97 -3.36 16.57
C GLU A 110 -6.40 -3.61 16.09
N GLN A 111 -6.95 -2.71 15.30
CA GLN A 111 -8.29 -2.89 14.71
C GLN A 111 -8.34 -4.06 13.73
N MET A 112 -7.28 -4.27 12.96
CA MET A 112 -7.20 -5.40 12.02
C MET A 112 -7.00 -6.75 12.72
N GLY A 113 -6.35 -6.77 13.89
CA GLY A 113 -6.12 -7.97 14.70
C GLY A 113 -7.36 -8.47 15.45
N SER A 114 -8.43 -7.69 15.47
CA SER A 114 -9.67 -8.05 16.17
C SER A 114 -10.64 -8.92 15.33
N HIS A 115 -10.22 -9.44 14.19
CA HIS A 115 -11.04 -10.29 13.33
C HIS A 115 -11.21 -11.69 13.94
N SER A 116 -12.43 -12.22 13.87
CA SER A 116 -12.68 -13.59 14.26
C SER A 116 -12.10 -14.58 13.24
N GLU A 117 -11.78 -15.80 13.68
CA GLU A 117 -11.32 -16.88 12.78
C GLU A 117 -12.28 -17.13 11.60
N LYS A 118 -13.54 -16.74 11.72
CA LYS A 118 -14.56 -16.87 10.68
C LYS A 118 -14.37 -15.92 9.49
N ASP A 119 -13.57 -14.85 9.69
CA ASP A 119 -13.34 -13.83 8.67
C ASP A 119 -12.03 -14.07 7.91
N THR A 120 -11.32 -15.18 8.17
CA THR A 120 -10.10 -15.54 7.49
C THR A 120 -10.36 -16.56 6.38
N MET A 121 -9.67 -16.40 5.26
CA MET A 121 -9.69 -17.39 4.19
C MET A 121 -9.02 -18.70 4.64
N SER A 122 -9.48 -19.83 4.08
CA SER A 122 -8.81 -21.12 4.27
C SER A 122 -7.39 -21.09 3.66
N GLU A 123 -6.50 -21.95 4.18
CA GLU A 123 -5.15 -22.08 3.60
C GLU A 123 -5.21 -22.53 2.13
N GLU A 124 -6.15 -23.40 1.78
CA GLU A 124 -6.35 -23.86 0.42
C GLU A 124 -6.75 -22.71 -0.53
N ASP A 125 -7.66 -21.83 -0.09
CA ASP A 125 -8.05 -20.65 -0.88
C ASP A 125 -6.89 -19.68 -1.05
N LEU A 126 -6.12 -19.44 0.03
CA LEU A 126 -4.93 -18.57 -0.03
C LEU A 126 -3.88 -19.11 -1.01
N GLU A 127 -3.60 -20.40 -0.99
CA GLU A 127 -2.67 -21.04 -1.94
C GLU A 127 -3.16 -20.89 -3.38
N THR A 128 -4.46 -21.11 -3.60
CA THR A 128 -5.08 -20.99 -4.92
C THR A 128 -4.97 -19.55 -5.45
N ILE A 129 -5.26 -18.55 -4.62
CA ILE A 129 -5.15 -17.14 -4.98
C ILE A 129 -3.71 -16.78 -5.30
N LEU A 130 -2.75 -17.14 -4.44
CA LEU A 130 -1.33 -16.84 -4.65
C LEU A 130 -0.81 -17.46 -5.94
N LYS A 131 -1.18 -18.71 -6.22
CA LYS A 131 -0.81 -19.40 -7.45
C LYS A 131 -1.37 -18.68 -8.68
N GLY A 132 -2.63 -18.29 -8.64
CA GLY A 132 -3.28 -17.55 -9.73
C GLY A 132 -2.65 -16.19 -9.97
N LEU A 133 -2.37 -15.44 -8.90
CA LEU A 133 -1.72 -14.13 -9.00
C LEU A 133 -0.31 -14.22 -9.58
N LYS A 134 0.50 -15.20 -9.14
CA LYS A 134 1.84 -15.44 -9.71
C LYS A 134 1.79 -15.83 -11.18
N CYS A 135 0.81 -16.63 -11.57
CA CYS A 135 0.59 -16.99 -12.97
C CYS A 135 0.28 -15.75 -13.81
N LEU A 136 -0.60 -14.90 -13.31
CA LEU A 136 -0.97 -13.65 -13.99
C LEU A 136 0.20 -12.66 -14.06
N GLU A 137 0.94 -12.50 -12.98
CA GLU A 137 2.15 -11.67 -12.93
C GLU A 137 3.16 -12.09 -14.00
N LYS A 138 3.45 -13.39 -14.08
CA LYS A 138 4.35 -13.94 -15.11
C LYS A 138 3.86 -13.64 -16.52
N TYR A 139 2.56 -13.80 -16.77
CA TYR A 139 1.96 -13.50 -18.07
C TYR A 139 2.10 -12.01 -18.43
N LEU A 140 1.87 -11.11 -17.48
CA LEU A 140 1.90 -9.66 -17.71
C LEU A 140 3.33 -9.12 -17.87
N GLN A 141 4.29 -9.74 -17.24
CA GLN A 141 5.71 -9.36 -17.37
C GLN A 141 6.34 -9.84 -18.70
N GLY A 142 5.72 -10.77 -19.37
CA GLY A 142 6.23 -11.35 -20.61
C GLY A 142 7.36 -12.32 -20.37
#